data_23ab68ff762ee32790a839efb269288b
#
_entry.id   23ab68ff762ee32790a839efb269288b
#
_cell.length_a   1.000
_cell.length_b   1.000
_cell.length_c   1.000
_cell.angle_alpha   90.00
_cell.angle_beta   90.00
_cell.angle_gamma   90.00
#
_symmetry.space_group_name_H-M   'P 1'
#
loop_
_entity.id
_entity.type
_entity.pdbx_description
1 polymer ?
#
loop_
_entity_poly.entity_id
_entity_poly.type
_entity_poly.pdbx_seq_one_letter_code
_entity_poly.pdbx_strand_id
1 'polypeptide(L)'
;FLKTSNMTQSLLGKYVVPFFLWYGMMIISTIIIDYILHYYNIVHLGRDLGFIGTVLIILSFIYSLRKRKIITTGPPKQYLNFHEYIAWLGSVLILVHAGIHFNALLPWLAILMLLINVASGLIGKFLLKRASEDLGQHKKALLEQGKSKLEVDNQLHFDILTVDALK
;
A
#
# COMPACT_ATOMS: atom_id res chain seq x y z
N PHE A 1 28.68 -4.03 -13.45
CA PHE A 1 28.69 -3.38 -12.11
C PHE A 1 27.87 -2.07 -12.09
N LEU A 2 27.91 -1.21 -13.13
CA LEU A 2 27.17 0.06 -13.18
C LEU A 2 25.63 -0.09 -13.31
N LYS A 3 25.14 -1.19 -13.90
CA LYS A 3 23.70 -1.41 -14.09
C LYS A 3 22.97 -1.80 -12.80
N THR A 4 23.66 -2.45 -11.87
CA THR A 4 23.13 -2.84 -10.56
C THR A 4 22.99 -1.65 -9.60
N SER A 5 23.92 -0.66 -9.66
CA SER A 5 23.86 0.52 -8.79
C SER A 5 22.68 1.46 -9.13
N ASN A 6 22.37 1.62 -10.41
CA ASN A 6 21.23 2.44 -10.85
C ASN A 6 19.88 1.78 -10.53
N MET A 7 19.83 0.45 -10.52
CA MET A 7 18.62 -0.29 -10.20
C MET A 7 18.30 -0.22 -8.69
N THR A 8 19.30 -0.30 -7.82
CA THR A 8 19.14 -0.16 -6.37
C THR A 8 18.76 1.27 -5.97
N GLN A 9 19.33 2.30 -6.57
CA GLN A 9 18.96 3.71 -6.32
C GLN A 9 17.52 4.00 -6.76
N SER A 10 17.08 3.47 -7.88
CA SER A 10 15.70 3.63 -8.36
C SER A 10 14.68 2.92 -7.44
N LEU A 11 15.03 1.76 -6.89
CA LEU A 11 14.18 1.01 -5.96
C LEU A 11 14.04 1.70 -4.60
N LEU A 12 15.14 2.21 -4.06
CA LEU A 12 15.15 2.96 -2.81
C LEU A 12 14.28 4.22 -2.92
N GLY A 13 14.47 5.04 -3.95
CA GLY A 13 13.70 6.27 -4.13
C GLY A 13 12.21 6.01 -4.41
N LYS A 14 11.89 4.97 -5.17
CA LYS A 14 10.51 4.71 -5.60
C LYS A 14 9.62 4.06 -4.53
N TYR A 15 10.22 3.23 -3.65
CA TYR A 15 9.45 2.42 -2.70
C TYR A 15 9.79 2.71 -1.24
N VAL A 16 11.06 2.89 -0.92
CA VAL A 16 11.51 3.06 0.47
C VAL A 16 11.23 4.48 0.97
N VAL A 17 11.51 5.50 0.18
CA VAL A 17 11.26 6.89 0.57
C VAL A 17 9.78 7.16 0.85
N PRO A 18 8.81 6.82 -0.02
CA PRO A 18 7.40 7.04 0.31
C PRO A 18 6.92 6.22 1.53
N PHE A 19 7.51 5.05 1.78
CA PHE A 19 7.24 4.28 2.99
C PHE A 19 7.63 5.06 4.24
N PHE A 20 8.88 5.54 4.31
CA PHE A 20 9.36 6.30 5.47
C PHE A 20 8.64 7.64 5.64
N LEU A 21 8.29 8.31 4.56
CA LEU A 21 7.51 9.55 4.61
C LEU A 21 6.12 9.31 5.20
N TRP A 22 5.41 8.28 4.73
CA TRP A 22 4.05 7.98 5.21
C TRP A 22 4.05 7.54 6.68
N TYR A 23 5.03 6.73 7.05
CA TYR A 23 5.19 6.26 8.42
C TYR A 23 5.66 7.39 9.36
N GLY A 24 6.61 8.20 8.92
CA GLY A 24 7.08 9.37 9.66
C GLY A 24 5.97 10.41 9.85
N MET A 25 5.15 10.65 8.83
CA MET A 25 3.99 11.54 8.92
C MET A 25 2.98 11.06 9.98
N MET A 26 2.79 9.76 10.13
CA MET A 26 1.94 9.18 11.18
C MET A 26 2.48 9.52 12.58
N ILE A 27 3.78 9.32 12.81
CA ILE A 27 4.43 9.61 14.09
C ILE A 27 4.39 11.11 14.39
N ILE A 28 4.72 11.97 13.43
CA ILE A 28 4.68 13.43 13.58
C ILE A 28 3.26 13.90 13.90
N SER A 29 2.24 13.39 13.19
CA SER A 29 0.83 13.73 13.48
C SER A 29 0.44 13.33 14.89
N THR A 30 0.88 12.18 15.37
CA THR A 30 0.63 11.72 16.75
C THR A 30 1.23 12.68 17.77
N ILE A 31 2.50 13.07 17.59
CA ILE A 31 3.19 14.00 18.52
C ILE A 31 2.51 15.37 18.53
N ILE A 32 2.11 15.89 17.36
CA ILE A 32 1.43 17.19 17.26
C ILE A 32 0.09 17.15 17.99
N ILE A 33 -0.71 16.11 17.78
CA ILE A 33 -2.03 16.00 18.44
C ILE A 33 -1.84 15.85 19.95
N ASP A 34 -0.91 15.02 20.41
CA ASP A 34 -0.62 14.84 21.83
C ASP A 34 -0.17 16.15 22.49
N TYR A 35 0.72 16.90 21.83
CA TYR A 35 1.15 18.22 22.28
C TYR A 35 -0.03 19.21 22.40
N ILE A 36 -0.93 19.23 21.41
CA ILE A 36 -2.12 20.09 21.42
C ILE A 36 -3.04 19.73 22.60
N LEU A 37 -3.29 18.44 22.83
CA LEU A 37 -4.13 17.98 23.94
C LEU A 37 -3.55 18.41 25.31
N HIS A 38 -2.25 18.31 25.49
CA HIS A 38 -1.58 18.76 26.69
C HIS A 38 -1.60 20.29 26.84
N TYR A 39 -1.36 21.02 25.75
CA TYR A 39 -1.36 22.50 25.79
C TYR A 39 -2.72 23.09 26.20
N TYR A 40 -3.82 22.52 25.68
CA TYR A 40 -5.18 22.95 26.02
C TYR A 40 -5.74 22.27 27.27
N ASN A 41 -4.98 21.46 27.97
CA ASN A 41 -5.38 20.71 29.15
C ASN A 41 -6.64 19.83 28.97
N ILE A 42 -6.85 19.30 27.76
CA ILE A 42 -7.96 18.43 27.37
C ILE A 42 -7.56 16.95 27.26
N VAL A 43 -6.64 16.55 28.12
CA VAL A 43 -6.09 15.18 28.15
C VAL A 43 -7.17 14.10 28.37
N HIS A 44 -8.29 14.47 29.05
CA HIS A 44 -9.43 13.58 29.23
C HIS A 44 -10.07 13.07 27.93
N LEU A 45 -9.98 13.85 26.83
CA LEU A 45 -10.42 13.41 25.50
C LEU A 45 -9.58 12.25 24.93
N GLY A 46 -8.37 12.05 25.45
CA GLY A 46 -7.50 10.98 24.99
C GLY A 46 -8.12 9.58 25.14
N ARG A 47 -8.97 9.37 26.17
CA ARG A 47 -9.72 8.12 26.33
C ARG A 47 -10.73 7.92 25.21
N ASP A 48 -11.46 8.96 24.84
CA ASP A 48 -12.48 8.92 23.81
C ASP A 48 -11.84 8.75 22.41
N LEU A 49 -10.67 9.36 22.19
CA LEU A 49 -9.86 9.15 20.98
C LEU A 49 -9.41 7.70 20.84
N GLY A 50 -9.02 7.05 21.93
CA GLY A 50 -8.67 5.63 21.93
C GLY A 50 -9.85 4.73 21.54
N PHE A 51 -11.04 5.02 22.05
CA PHE A 51 -12.25 4.30 21.67
C PHE A 51 -12.60 4.50 20.20
N ILE A 52 -12.60 5.75 19.72
CA ILE A 52 -12.85 6.06 18.30
C ILE A 52 -11.81 5.39 17.41
N GLY A 53 -10.53 5.46 17.76
CA GLY A 53 -9.45 4.82 17.03
C GLY A 53 -9.64 3.31 16.90
N THR A 54 -10.06 2.64 17.99
CA THR A 54 -10.35 1.21 17.98
C THR A 54 -11.51 0.87 17.06
N VAL A 55 -12.60 1.64 17.09
CA VAL A 55 -13.75 1.48 16.19
C VAL A 55 -13.31 1.62 14.73
N LEU A 56 -12.48 2.62 14.40
CA LEU A 56 -11.95 2.82 13.05
C LEU A 56 -11.10 1.63 12.59
N ILE A 57 -10.24 1.08 13.46
CA ILE A 57 -9.46 -0.11 13.11
C ILE A 57 -10.39 -1.31 12.86
N ILE A 58 -11.42 -1.51 13.66
CA ILE A 58 -12.41 -2.57 13.41
C ILE A 58 -13.10 -2.37 12.06
N LEU A 59 -13.51 -1.14 11.74
CA LEU A 59 -14.11 -0.82 10.45
C LEU A 59 -13.15 -1.08 9.27
N SER A 60 -11.85 -0.91 9.48
CA SER A 60 -10.86 -1.22 8.44
C SER A 60 -10.85 -2.69 8.01
N PHE A 61 -11.31 -3.62 8.86
CA PHE A 61 -11.45 -5.04 8.52
C PHE A 61 -12.51 -5.33 7.44
N ILE A 62 -13.36 -4.37 7.07
CA ILE A 62 -14.31 -4.50 5.95
C ILE A 62 -13.59 -4.91 4.66
N TYR A 63 -12.37 -4.40 4.43
CA TYR A 63 -11.54 -4.83 3.30
C TYR A 63 -11.22 -6.34 3.35
N SER A 64 -10.94 -6.89 4.53
CA SER A 64 -10.67 -8.33 4.70
C SER A 64 -11.89 -9.18 4.32
N LEU A 65 -13.09 -8.73 4.67
CA LEU A 65 -14.35 -9.38 4.28
C LEU A 65 -14.55 -9.32 2.75
N ARG A 66 -14.20 -8.20 2.12
CA ARG A 66 -14.21 -8.06 0.65
C ARG A 66 -13.22 -9.01 -0.02
N LYS A 67 -11.99 -9.11 0.52
CA LYS A 67 -10.94 -10.01 -0.01
C LYS A 67 -11.38 -11.48 0.08
N ARG A 68 -12.13 -11.87 1.11
CA ARG A 68 -12.69 -13.22 1.29
C ARG A 68 -13.96 -13.47 0.47
N LYS A 69 -14.36 -12.52 -0.40
CA LYS A 69 -15.57 -12.59 -1.25
C LYS A 69 -16.89 -12.69 -0.45
N ILE A 70 -16.88 -12.35 0.84
CA ILE A 70 -18.09 -12.27 1.66
C ILE A 70 -18.93 -11.07 1.20
N ILE A 71 -18.27 -9.94 0.88
CA ILE A 71 -18.88 -8.77 0.26
C ILE A 71 -18.50 -8.81 -1.23
N THR A 72 -19.48 -8.82 -2.13
CA THR A 72 -19.26 -8.90 -3.58
C THR A 72 -19.44 -7.57 -4.29
N THR A 73 -20.05 -6.57 -3.64
CA THR A 73 -20.39 -5.26 -4.19
C THR A 73 -19.15 -4.34 -4.30
N GLY A 74 -19.04 -3.60 -5.38
CA GLY A 74 -18.03 -2.55 -5.60
C GLY A 74 -16.62 -3.00 -5.98
N PRO A 75 -15.79 -2.10 -6.52
CA PRO A 75 -14.43 -2.42 -6.96
C PRO A 75 -13.48 -2.63 -5.76
N PRO A 76 -12.64 -3.69 -5.77
CA PRO A 76 -11.73 -4.03 -4.66
C PRO A 76 -10.75 -2.92 -4.29
N LYS A 77 -10.37 -2.08 -5.27
CA LYS A 77 -9.42 -0.97 -5.08
C LYS A 77 -9.96 0.11 -4.13
N GLN A 78 -11.27 0.39 -4.17
CA GLN A 78 -11.89 1.37 -3.26
C GLN A 78 -11.83 0.90 -1.81
N TYR A 79 -12.14 -0.38 -1.56
CA TYR A 79 -12.05 -0.97 -0.22
C TYR A 79 -10.61 -1.00 0.30
N LEU A 80 -9.62 -1.21 -0.57
CA LEU A 80 -8.22 -1.17 -0.20
C LEU A 80 -7.80 0.25 0.23
N ASN A 81 -8.18 1.27 -0.55
CA ASN A 81 -7.89 2.66 -0.21
C ASN A 81 -8.59 3.07 1.11
N PHE A 82 -9.87 2.71 1.25
CA PHE A 82 -10.62 2.96 2.47
C PHE A 82 -9.95 2.32 3.70
N HIS A 83 -9.58 1.05 3.60
CA HIS A 83 -8.84 0.34 4.65
C HIS A 83 -7.55 1.09 5.03
N GLU A 84 -6.78 1.53 4.05
CA GLU A 84 -5.52 2.23 4.27
C GLU A 84 -5.71 3.53 5.07
N TYR A 85 -6.65 4.40 4.63
CA TYR A 85 -6.89 5.68 5.30
C TYR A 85 -7.48 5.51 6.71
N ILE A 86 -8.44 4.61 6.87
CA ILE A 86 -9.09 4.38 8.17
C ILE A 86 -8.15 3.68 9.15
N ALA A 87 -7.34 2.73 8.69
CA ALA A 87 -6.33 2.09 9.52
C ALA A 87 -5.25 3.09 9.96
N TRP A 88 -4.80 3.98 9.04
CA TRP A 88 -3.84 5.03 9.37
C TRP A 88 -4.40 6.00 10.42
N LEU A 89 -5.61 6.53 10.20
CA LEU A 89 -6.26 7.45 11.13
C LEU A 89 -6.52 6.79 12.48
N GLY A 90 -7.05 5.57 12.49
CA GLY A 90 -7.27 4.81 13.71
C GLY A 90 -5.99 4.54 14.48
N SER A 91 -4.87 4.25 13.78
CA SER A 91 -3.56 4.07 14.40
C SER A 91 -3.04 5.35 15.06
N VAL A 92 -3.19 6.51 14.41
CA VAL A 92 -2.83 7.81 14.99
C VAL A 92 -3.61 8.05 16.29
N LEU A 93 -4.92 7.86 16.29
CA LEU A 93 -5.76 8.09 17.46
C LEU A 93 -5.42 7.13 18.63
N ILE A 94 -5.11 5.87 18.33
CA ILE A 94 -4.68 4.92 19.36
C ILE A 94 -3.29 5.28 19.90
N LEU A 95 -2.36 5.73 19.05
CA LEU A 95 -1.04 6.18 19.48
C LEU A 95 -1.12 7.41 20.39
N VAL A 96 -1.99 8.37 20.08
CA VAL A 96 -2.26 9.53 20.94
C VAL A 96 -2.83 9.08 22.28
N HIS A 97 -3.83 8.21 22.28
CA HIS A 97 -4.38 7.64 23.51
C HIS A 97 -3.32 6.93 24.36
N ALA A 98 -2.46 6.15 23.75
CA ALA A 98 -1.40 5.43 24.44
C ALA A 98 -0.31 6.38 24.96
N GLY A 99 0.00 7.46 24.25
CA GLY A 99 0.96 8.49 24.66
C GLY A 99 0.62 9.14 26.01
N ILE A 100 -0.66 9.22 26.34
CA ILE A 100 -1.14 9.77 27.61
C ILE A 100 -0.92 8.78 28.79
N HIS A 101 -0.72 7.49 28.54
CA HIS A 101 -0.71 6.42 29.54
C HIS A 101 0.61 5.64 29.61
N PHE A 102 1.74 6.28 29.38
CA PHE A 102 3.08 5.63 29.31
C PHE A 102 3.61 4.99 30.62
N ASN A 103 2.84 4.98 31.70
CA ASN A 103 3.30 4.51 33.01
C ASN A 103 3.21 2.98 33.21
N ALA A 104 2.80 2.21 32.22
CA ALA A 104 2.66 0.76 32.32
C ALA A 104 3.31 0.02 31.14
N LEU A 105 3.77 -1.21 31.36
CA LEU A 105 4.42 -2.05 30.35
C LEU A 105 3.46 -2.46 29.22
N LEU A 106 2.19 -2.70 29.53
CA LEU A 106 1.17 -3.13 28.55
C LEU A 106 0.94 -2.12 27.42
N PRO A 107 0.78 -0.79 27.67
CA PRO A 107 0.71 0.20 26.60
C PRO A 107 1.92 0.19 25.68
N TRP A 108 3.13 0.03 26.20
CA TRP A 108 4.35 -0.05 25.39
C TRP A 108 4.34 -1.25 24.43
N LEU A 109 3.93 -2.43 24.91
CA LEU A 109 3.80 -3.61 24.06
C LEU A 109 2.70 -3.43 23.01
N ALA A 110 1.58 -2.82 23.37
CA ALA A 110 0.50 -2.54 22.44
C ALA A 110 0.94 -1.58 21.31
N ILE A 111 1.66 -0.50 21.66
CA ILE A 111 2.24 0.43 20.69
C ILE A 111 3.21 -0.29 19.75
N LEU A 112 4.13 -1.08 20.29
CA LEU A 112 5.11 -1.83 19.50
C LEU A 112 4.41 -2.74 18.49
N MET A 113 3.40 -3.50 18.92
CA MET A 113 2.62 -4.38 18.05
C MET A 113 1.83 -3.60 17.00
N LEU A 114 1.24 -2.45 17.36
CA LEU A 114 0.55 -1.57 16.42
C LEU A 114 1.51 -1.06 15.34
N LEU A 115 2.68 -0.57 15.73
CA LEU A 115 3.70 -0.06 14.82
C LEU A 115 4.20 -1.15 13.85
N ILE A 116 4.46 -2.35 14.36
CA ILE A 116 4.84 -3.51 13.52
C ILE A 116 3.73 -3.86 12.53
N ASN A 117 2.47 -3.84 12.97
CA ASN A 117 1.33 -4.14 12.13
C ASN A 117 1.16 -3.12 10.99
N VAL A 118 1.25 -1.83 11.30
CA VAL A 118 1.19 -0.74 10.31
C VAL A 118 2.36 -0.86 9.32
N ALA A 119 3.58 -1.10 9.82
CA ALA A 119 4.76 -1.29 8.97
C ALA A 119 4.59 -2.48 8.03
N SER A 120 4.08 -3.61 8.52
CA SER A 120 3.79 -4.80 7.71
C SER A 120 2.77 -4.52 6.61
N GLY A 121 1.70 -3.78 6.92
CA GLY A 121 0.69 -3.36 5.94
C GLY A 121 1.26 -2.48 4.83
N LEU A 122 2.10 -1.50 5.19
CA LEU A 122 2.77 -0.63 4.23
C LEU A 122 3.75 -1.39 3.33
N ILE A 123 4.57 -2.28 3.90
CA ILE A 123 5.47 -3.15 3.13
C ILE A 123 4.67 -4.00 2.15
N GLY A 124 3.58 -4.62 2.59
CA GLY A 124 2.70 -5.41 1.74
C GLY A 124 2.14 -4.61 0.55
N LYS A 125 1.74 -3.37 0.77
CA LYS A 125 1.28 -2.45 -0.30
C LYS A 125 2.37 -2.20 -1.34
N PHE A 126 3.59 -1.90 -0.92
CA PHE A 126 4.69 -1.62 -1.85
C PHE A 126 5.12 -2.87 -2.62
N LEU A 127 5.15 -4.04 -1.97
CA LEU A 127 5.44 -5.31 -2.63
C LEU A 127 4.37 -5.66 -3.67
N LEU A 128 3.10 -5.48 -3.34
CA LEU A 128 2.00 -5.74 -4.26
C LEU A 128 2.04 -4.81 -5.48
N LYS A 129 2.35 -3.52 -5.26
CA LYS A 129 2.52 -2.56 -6.34
C LYS A 129 3.65 -2.97 -7.29
N ARG A 130 4.79 -3.37 -6.75
CA ARG A 130 5.93 -3.84 -7.53
C ARG A 130 5.58 -5.08 -8.36
N ALA A 131 4.99 -6.09 -7.73
CA ALA A 131 4.56 -7.31 -8.42
C ALA A 131 3.56 -7.01 -9.55
N SER A 132 2.64 -6.07 -9.34
CA SER A 132 1.67 -5.63 -10.37
C SER A 132 2.34 -4.91 -11.54
N GLU A 133 3.36 -4.08 -11.28
CA GLU A 133 4.13 -3.39 -12.32
C GLU A 133 4.94 -4.39 -13.16
N ASP A 134 5.62 -5.36 -12.51
CA ASP A 134 6.41 -6.39 -13.18
C ASP A 134 5.50 -7.29 -14.07
N LEU A 135 4.35 -7.73 -13.56
CA LEU A 135 3.37 -8.48 -14.35
C LEU A 135 2.84 -7.68 -15.54
N GLY A 136 2.61 -6.37 -15.35
CA GLY A 136 2.18 -5.48 -16.43
C GLY A 136 3.22 -5.36 -17.56
N GLN A 137 4.50 -5.29 -17.20
CA GLN A 137 5.60 -5.24 -18.17
C GLN A 137 5.74 -6.56 -18.94
N HIS A 138 5.70 -7.70 -18.25
CA HIS A 138 5.74 -9.01 -18.89
C HIS A 138 4.56 -9.23 -19.85
N LYS A 139 3.35 -8.83 -19.44
CA LYS A 139 2.18 -8.90 -20.31
C LYS A 139 2.33 -8.07 -21.58
N LYS A 140 2.87 -6.83 -21.46
CA LYS A 140 3.14 -5.97 -22.62
C LYS A 140 4.18 -6.59 -23.56
N ALA A 141 5.28 -7.10 -23.02
CA ALA A 141 6.32 -7.75 -23.81
C ALA A 141 5.79 -8.97 -24.57
N LEU A 142 4.95 -9.79 -23.95
CA LEU A 142 4.31 -10.94 -24.61
C LEU A 142 3.35 -10.50 -25.72
N LEU A 143 2.60 -9.41 -25.53
CA LEU A 143 1.71 -8.87 -26.57
C LEU A 143 2.49 -8.30 -27.75
N GLU A 144 3.62 -7.64 -27.51
CA GLU A 144 4.50 -7.14 -28.58
C GLU A 144 5.12 -8.28 -29.36
N GLN A 145 5.61 -9.33 -28.70
CA GLN A 145 6.11 -10.53 -29.36
C GLN A 145 5.03 -11.25 -30.17
N GLY A 146 3.80 -11.31 -29.66
CA GLY A 146 2.67 -11.88 -30.40
C GLY A 146 2.31 -11.08 -31.65
N LYS A 147 2.34 -9.74 -31.56
CA LYS A 147 2.13 -8.87 -32.73
C LYS A 147 3.21 -9.01 -33.78
N SER A 148 4.49 -9.06 -33.39
CA SER A 148 5.59 -9.23 -34.32
C SER A 148 5.55 -10.57 -35.03
N LYS A 149 5.15 -11.66 -34.34
CA LYS A 149 4.93 -12.98 -34.98
C LYS A 149 3.80 -12.93 -35.98
N LEU A 150 2.69 -12.29 -35.65
CA LEU A 150 1.54 -12.17 -36.55
C LEU A 150 1.87 -11.34 -37.81
N GLU A 151 2.68 -10.30 -37.66
CA GLU A 151 3.15 -9.44 -38.75
C GLU A 151 4.08 -10.21 -39.71
N VAL A 152 5.02 -10.99 -39.15
CA VAL A 152 5.93 -11.84 -39.93
C VAL A 152 5.17 -12.94 -40.67
N ASP A 153 4.18 -13.57 -40.02
CA ASP A 153 3.35 -14.61 -40.63
C ASP A 153 2.48 -14.07 -41.80
N ASN A 154 1.92 -12.86 -41.61
CA ASN A 154 1.17 -12.18 -42.67
C ASN A 154 2.07 -11.76 -43.85
N GLN A 155 3.29 -11.27 -43.60
CA GLN A 155 4.26 -10.97 -44.69
C GLN A 155 4.68 -12.22 -45.44
N LEU A 156 4.97 -13.31 -44.73
CA LEU A 156 5.33 -14.59 -45.37
C LEU A 156 4.19 -15.13 -46.25
N HIS A 157 2.94 -15.00 -45.77
CA HIS A 157 1.78 -15.43 -46.55
C HIS A 157 1.58 -14.58 -47.81
N PHE A 158 1.84 -13.26 -47.73
CA PHE A 158 1.78 -12.35 -48.85
C PHE A 158 2.87 -12.65 -49.89
N ASP A 159 4.10 -12.93 -49.46
CA ASP A 159 5.22 -13.28 -50.34
C ASP A 159 4.98 -14.61 -51.06
N ILE A 160 4.40 -15.61 -50.43
CA ILE A 160 4.02 -16.89 -51.04
C ILE A 160 2.98 -16.68 -52.15
N LEU A 161 1.95 -15.85 -51.88
CA LEU A 161 0.90 -15.58 -52.88
C LEU A 161 1.44 -14.81 -54.08
N THR A 162 2.41 -13.90 -53.89
CA THR A 162 3.02 -13.17 -55.03
C THR A 162 3.91 -14.06 -55.90
N VAL A 163 4.61 -15.03 -55.31
CA VAL A 163 5.43 -16.00 -56.06
C VAL A 163 4.55 -16.97 -56.88
N ASP A 164 3.40 -17.38 -56.32
CA ASP A 164 2.47 -18.25 -57.06
C ASP A 164 1.74 -17.54 -58.22
N ALA A 165 1.52 -16.20 -58.08
CA ALA A 165 0.90 -15.38 -59.14
C ALA A 165 1.85 -15.07 -60.31
N LEU A 166 3.17 -15.30 -60.17
CA LEU A 166 4.19 -15.09 -61.18
C LEU A 166 4.58 -16.38 -61.96
N LYS A 167 3.96 -17.52 -61.65
CA LYS A 167 4.06 -18.80 -62.41
C LYS A 167 2.93 -18.96 -63.40
#